data_4e8dc3130cb31d1777fa4dca080bf5f0
#
_entry.id   4e8dc3130cb31d1777fa4dca080bf5f0
#
_cell.length_a   1.000
_cell.length_b   1.000
_cell.length_c   1.000
_cell.angle_alpha   90.00
_cell.angle_beta   90.00
_cell.angle_gamma   90.00
#
_symmetry.space_group_name_H-M   'P 1'
#
loop_
_entity.id
_entity.type
_entity.pdbx_description
1 polymer ?
#
loop_
_entity_poly.entity_id
_entity_poly.type
_entity_poly.pdbx_seq_one_letter_code
_entity_poly.pdbx_strand_id
1 'polypeptide(L)'
;MRTASKNKQKLKYALYGKVIEEYETDINGNVVYVEIDGERVPVVKGKKTIYNNPVDFKANISTSGSGDVNLAEWGIDKSDYNALIVANKGEFPFDEQTLIFFGSNPEFDDSGVLKPESADYHIIAIRPSLNQVVYLLKENIK
;
A
#
# COMPACT_ATOMS: atom_id res chain seq x y z
N MET A 1 21.91 -12.28 -3.60
CA MET A 1 22.38 -11.06 -2.94
C MET A 1 21.81 -10.97 -1.53
N ARG A 2 22.60 -10.56 -0.61
CA ARG A 2 22.19 -10.43 0.78
C ARG A 2 21.97 -8.95 1.13
N THR A 3 20.83 -8.65 1.71
CA THR A 3 20.51 -7.29 2.11
C THR A 3 21.17 -6.94 3.43
N ALA A 4 22.03 -5.93 3.45
CA ALA A 4 22.68 -5.47 4.67
C ALA A 4 21.79 -4.49 5.42
N SER A 5 21.65 -4.67 6.75
CA SER A 5 20.81 -3.82 7.58
C SER A 5 21.19 -2.34 7.51
N LYS A 6 22.49 -2.04 7.44
CA LYS A 6 23.00 -0.68 7.38
C LYS A 6 22.59 0.08 6.12
N ASN A 7 22.23 -0.64 5.06
CA ASN A 7 21.83 -0.05 3.78
C ASN A 7 20.31 0.07 3.63
N LYS A 8 19.56 -0.34 4.62
CA LYS A 8 18.10 -0.29 4.57
C LYS A 8 17.60 1.10 4.93
N GLN A 9 16.70 1.61 4.12
CA GLN A 9 16.02 2.87 4.37
C GLN A 9 14.72 2.63 5.15
N LYS A 10 14.26 3.68 5.83
CA LYS A 10 12.98 3.66 6.52
C LYS A 10 11.87 4.01 5.56
N LEU A 11 10.86 3.15 5.50
CA LEU A 11 9.71 3.32 4.63
C LEU A 11 8.43 3.01 5.42
N LYS A 12 7.30 3.26 4.77
CA LYS A 12 5.99 2.83 5.28
C LYS A 12 5.25 2.12 4.16
N TYR A 13 4.42 1.14 4.52
CA TYR A 13 3.53 0.49 3.55
C TYR A 13 2.11 0.50 4.07
N ALA A 14 1.15 0.45 3.14
CA ALA A 14 -0.25 0.34 3.48
C ALA A 14 -0.88 -0.75 2.62
N LEU A 15 -1.41 -1.77 3.26
CA LEU A 15 -2.07 -2.88 2.58
C LEU A 15 -3.50 -2.51 2.23
N TYR A 16 -3.97 -2.97 1.07
CA TYR A 16 -5.33 -2.76 0.62
C TYR A 16 -6.19 -3.96 1.02
N GLY A 17 -7.43 -3.70 1.43
CA GLY A 17 -8.38 -4.77 1.69
C GLY A 17 -9.17 -4.61 2.98
N LYS A 18 -9.01 -3.51 3.71
CA LYS A 18 -9.82 -3.26 4.89
C LYS A 18 -11.24 -2.88 4.46
N VAL A 19 -12.22 -3.69 4.84
CA VAL A 19 -13.62 -3.44 4.51
C VAL A 19 -14.26 -2.63 5.63
N ILE A 20 -14.89 -1.52 5.26
CA ILE A 20 -15.66 -0.70 6.20
C ILE A 20 -17.09 -0.56 5.70
N GLU A 21 -18.01 -0.29 6.62
CA GLU A 21 -19.39 -0.01 6.29
C GLU A 21 -19.56 1.48 6.00
N GLU A 22 -20.33 1.80 4.96
CA GLU A 22 -20.76 3.15 4.69
C GLU A 22 -22.20 3.30 5.20
N TYR A 23 -22.49 4.42 5.84
CA TYR A 23 -23.79 4.67 6.41
C TYR A 23 -24.56 5.71 5.60
N GLU A 24 -25.89 5.56 5.57
CA GLU A 24 -26.76 6.58 4.98
C GLU A 24 -26.62 7.87 5.78
N THR A 25 -26.59 9.00 5.05
CA THR A 25 -26.55 10.32 5.68
C THR A 25 -27.72 11.15 5.19
N ASP A 26 -28.18 12.07 6.05
CA ASP A 26 -29.25 13.02 5.69
C ASP A 26 -28.66 14.22 4.93
N ILE A 27 -29.53 15.17 4.62
CA ILE A 27 -29.14 16.36 3.85
C ILE A 27 -28.08 17.21 4.56
N ASN A 28 -27.97 17.08 5.87
CA ASN A 28 -26.99 17.82 6.67
C ASN A 28 -25.70 17.03 6.90
N GLY A 29 -25.59 15.83 6.34
CA GLY A 29 -24.42 14.98 6.49
C GLY A 29 -24.42 14.14 7.76
N ASN A 30 -25.50 14.09 8.49
CA ASN A 30 -25.61 13.29 9.71
C ASN A 30 -26.04 11.87 9.37
N VAL A 31 -25.48 10.89 10.13
CA VAL A 31 -25.84 9.48 9.94
C VAL A 31 -27.31 9.27 10.27
N VAL A 32 -28.01 8.53 9.40
CA VAL A 32 -29.42 8.18 9.58
C VAL A 32 -29.51 6.92 10.45
N TYR A 33 -30.39 6.93 11.44
CA TYR A 33 -30.61 5.80 12.34
C TYR A 33 -32.05 5.33 12.22
N VAL A 34 -32.25 4.02 12.45
CA VAL A 34 -33.55 3.41 12.60
C VAL A 34 -33.61 2.71 13.96
N GLU A 35 -34.81 2.55 14.49
CA GLU A 35 -35.04 1.84 15.74
C GLU A 35 -35.37 0.40 15.43
N ILE A 36 -34.58 -0.53 16.00
CA ILE A 36 -34.83 -1.98 15.89
C ILE A 36 -34.78 -2.54 17.32
N ASP A 37 -35.89 -3.11 17.76
CA ASP A 37 -36.02 -3.70 19.12
C ASP A 37 -35.63 -2.72 20.23
N GLY A 38 -35.96 -1.44 20.05
CA GLY A 38 -35.66 -0.38 21.03
C GLY A 38 -34.27 0.20 20.96
N GLU A 39 -33.42 -0.27 20.04
CA GLU A 39 -32.07 0.24 19.87
C GLU A 39 -31.96 1.06 18.60
N ARG A 40 -31.19 2.14 18.67
CA ARG A 40 -30.86 2.95 17.49
C ARG A 40 -29.74 2.27 16.71
N VAL A 41 -29.99 1.95 15.45
CA VAL A 41 -29.05 1.27 14.58
C VAL A 41 -28.81 2.16 13.36
N PRO A 42 -27.54 2.44 13.01
CA PRO A 42 -27.26 3.20 11.80
C PRO A 42 -27.66 2.43 10.55
N VAL A 43 -28.20 3.14 9.58
CA VAL A 43 -28.60 2.53 8.31
C VAL A 43 -27.37 2.34 7.45
N VAL A 44 -27.06 1.09 7.12
CA VAL A 44 -25.92 0.75 6.25
C VAL A 44 -26.32 0.95 4.81
N LYS A 45 -25.59 1.84 4.12
CA LYS A 45 -25.76 2.10 2.70
C LYS A 45 -25.07 1.04 1.85
N GLY A 46 -23.90 0.57 2.31
CA GLY A 46 -23.09 -0.41 1.61
C GLY A 46 -21.78 -0.62 2.30
N LYS A 47 -20.87 -1.27 1.60
CA LYS A 47 -19.50 -1.52 2.10
C LYS A 47 -18.51 -0.98 1.09
N LYS A 48 -17.37 -0.51 1.56
CA LYS A 48 -16.26 -0.16 0.67
C LYS A 48 -14.96 -0.71 1.22
N THR A 49 -14.01 -0.91 0.31
CA THR A 49 -12.69 -1.41 0.66
C THR A 49 -11.71 -0.25 0.64
N ILE A 50 -10.91 -0.15 1.69
CA ILE A 50 -9.94 0.92 1.86
C ILE A 50 -8.57 0.33 2.20
N TYR A 51 -7.56 1.20 2.25
CA TYR A 51 -6.24 0.81 2.72
C TYR A 51 -6.20 0.76 4.25
N ASN A 52 -5.40 -0.17 4.77
CA ASN A 52 -5.09 -0.22 6.20
C ASN A 52 -4.20 0.96 6.58
N ASN A 53 -4.04 1.18 7.88
CA ASN A 53 -3.12 2.21 8.36
C ASN A 53 -1.69 1.87 7.95
N PRO A 54 -0.88 2.89 7.63
CA PRO A 54 0.52 2.67 7.28
C PRO A 54 1.32 2.03 8.40
N VAL A 55 2.24 1.15 8.01
CA VAL A 55 3.12 0.43 8.93
C VAL A 55 4.56 0.74 8.55
N ASP A 56 5.39 1.03 9.55
CA ASP A 56 6.81 1.29 9.34
C ASP A 56 7.54 0.00 8.99
N PHE A 57 8.48 0.10 8.07
CA PHE A 57 9.37 -0.99 7.74
C PHE A 57 10.70 -0.46 7.21
N LYS A 58 11.68 -1.35 7.10
CA LYS A 58 12.98 -1.03 6.52
C LYS A 58 13.26 -1.98 5.37
N ALA A 59 13.76 -1.44 4.28
CA ALA A 59 14.12 -2.23 3.12
C ALA A 59 15.11 -1.46 2.26
N ASN A 60 15.77 -2.19 1.36
CA ASN A 60 16.57 -1.57 0.31
C ASN A 60 15.66 -1.25 -0.86
N ILE A 61 15.57 0.03 -1.18
CA ILE A 61 14.82 0.49 -2.35
C ILE A 61 15.82 1.06 -3.36
N SER A 62 15.71 0.64 -4.60
CA SER A 62 16.53 1.13 -5.71
C SER A 62 15.64 1.84 -6.70
N THR A 63 16.04 3.04 -7.10
CA THR A 63 15.30 3.84 -8.07
C THR A 63 15.95 3.77 -9.42
N SER A 64 15.18 4.05 -10.48
CA SER A 64 15.66 4.14 -11.85
C SER A 64 16.33 2.87 -12.36
N GLY A 65 15.99 1.72 -11.78
CA GLY A 65 16.53 0.44 -12.24
C GLY A 65 18.00 0.21 -11.93
N SER A 66 18.63 1.08 -11.15
CA SER A 66 20.00 0.86 -10.69
C SER A 66 19.99 -0.15 -9.53
N GLY A 67 21.07 -0.90 -9.39
CA GLY A 67 21.22 -1.87 -8.33
C GLY A 67 21.91 -3.13 -8.81
N ASP A 68 22.13 -4.07 -7.91
CA ASP A 68 22.89 -5.28 -8.15
C ASP A 68 22.05 -6.42 -8.73
N VAL A 69 20.77 -6.18 -8.98
CA VAL A 69 19.87 -7.20 -9.50
C VAL A 69 19.96 -7.25 -11.02
N ASN A 70 20.16 -8.46 -11.56
CA ASN A 70 20.09 -8.66 -13.00
C ASN A 70 18.62 -8.80 -13.41
N LEU A 71 18.04 -7.69 -13.86
CA LEU A 71 16.62 -7.63 -14.18
C LEU A 71 16.23 -8.50 -15.37
N ALA A 72 17.17 -8.73 -16.31
CA ALA A 72 16.88 -9.58 -17.47
C ALA A 72 16.59 -11.03 -17.05
N GLU A 73 17.24 -11.53 -15.99
CA GLU A 73 17.00 -12.86 -15.46
C GLU A 73 15.60 -12.99 -14.84
N TRP A 74 15.00 -11.87 -14.45
CA TRP A 74 13.67 -11.84 -13.87
C TRP A 74 12.57 -11.56 -14.90
N GLY A 75 12.93 -11.35 -16.14
CA GLY A 75 11.98 -11.00 -17.18
C GLY A 75 11.42 -9.60 -17.05
N ILE A 76 12.20 -8.68 -16.51
CA ILE A 76 11.75 -7.33 -16.17
C ILE A 76 12.32 -6.32 -17.17
N ASP A 77 11.43 -5.44 -17.67
CA ASP A 77 11.79 -4.32 -18.53
C ASP A 77 11.82 -3.05 -17.69
N LYS A 78 12.91 -2.28 -17.80
CA LYS A 78 13.10 -1.03 -17.06
C LYS A 78 12.02 0.01 -17.33
N SER A 79 11.36 -0.04 -18.48
CA SER A 79 10.30 0.91 -18.80
C SER A 79 9.03 0.71 -17.97
N ASP A 80 8.88 -0.43 -17.32
CA ASP A 80 7.63 -0.80 -16.64
C ASP A 80 7.57 -0.35 -15.18
N TYR A 81 8.67 0.17 -14.64
CA TYR A 81 8.71 0.53 -13.21
C TYR A 81 9.64 1.72 -12.96
N ASN A 82 9.49 2.37 -11.80
CA ASN A 82 10.32 3.51 -11.37
C ASN A 82 11.27 3.15 -10.24
N ALA A 83 10.95 2.12 -9.46
CA ALA A 83 11.77 1.68 -8.33
C ALA A 83 11.53 0.20 -8.08
N LEU A 84 12.40 -0.40 -7.29
CA LEU A 84 12.21 -1.79 -6.88
C LEU A 84 12.68 -1.99 -5.44
N ILE A 85 12.09 -2.99 -4.79
CA ILE A 85 12.50 -3.46 -3.47
C ILE A 85 12.84 -4.93 -3.61
N VAL A 86 14.04 -5.32 -3.14
CA VAL A 86 14.44 -6.73 -3.06
C VAL A 86 14.35 -7.16 -1.60
N ALA A 87 13.69 -8.27 -1.34
CA ALA A 87 13.49 -8.78 -0.01
C ALA A 87 13.61 -10.28 0.02
N ASN A 88 13.72 -10.85 1.23
CA ASN A 88 13.66 -12.28 1.40
C ASN A 88 12.21 -12.74 1.28
N LYS A 89 12.01 -13.97 0.79
CA LYS A 89 10.67 -14.52 0.71
C LYS A 89 10.03 -14.57 2.10
N GLY A 90 8.77 -14.13 2.17
CA GLY A 90 8.01 -14.13 3.42
C GLY A 90 8.35 -13.00 4.37
N GLU A 91 9.25 -12.12 3.99
CA GLU A 91 9.64 -11.00 4.86
C GLU A 91 8.52 -9.96 5.02
N PHE A 92 7.79 -9.69 3.93
CA PHE A 92 6.72 -8.69 3.93
C PHE A 92 5.42 -9.28 3.38
N PRO A 93 4.25 -8.77 3.82
CA PRO A 93 2.96 -9.24 3.33
C PRO A 93 2.46 -8.50 2.09
N PHE A 94 3.34 -8.00 1.26
CA PHE A 94 2.99 -7.12 0.14
C PHE A 94 2.20 -7.84 -0.95
N ASP A 95 1.27 -7.12 -1.58
CA ASP A 95 0.55 -7.55 -2.77
C ASP A 95 0.66 -6.45 -3.86
N GLU A 96 0.03 -6.67 -5.01
CA GLU A 96 0.13 -5.76 -6.15
C GLU A 96 -0.63 -4.44 -5.96
N GLN A 97 -1.33 -4.26 -4.84
CA GLN A 97 -2.05 -3.03 -4.54
C GLN A 97 -1.43 -2.26 -3.39
N THR A 98 -0.38 -2.79 -2.77
CA THR A 98 0.27 -2.18 -1.61
C THR A 98 0.86 -0.82 -1.98
N LEU A 99 0.62 0.17 -1.11
CA LEU A 99 1.21 1.50 -1.24
C LEU A 99 2.54 1.55 -0.49
N ILE A 100 3.50 2.26 -1.07
CA ILE A 100 4.82 2.46 -0.47
C ILE A 100 5.07 3.95 -0.30
N PHE A 101 5.45 4.33 0.91
CA PHE A 101 5.81 5.70 1.26
C PHE A 101 7.31 5.77 1.48
N PHE A 102 7.99 6.59 0.68
CA PHE A 102 9.42 6.80 0.78
C PHE A 102 9.70 8.30 0.73
N GLY A 103 9.75 8.91 1.92
CA GLY A 103 9.96 10.33 2.06
C GLY A 103 8.69 11.15 2.28
N SER A 104 7.57 10.73 1.72
CA SER A 104 6.29 11.42 1.93
C SER A 104 5.60 10.91 3.19
N ASN A 105 4.83 11.79 3.83
CA ASN A 105 4.00 11.41 4.97
C ASN A 105 2.61 10.98 4.49
N PRO A 106 2.06 9.91 5.07
CA PRO A 106 0.68 9.51 4.75
C PRO A 106 -0.31 10.62 5.09
N GLU A 107 -1.27 10.83 4.20
CA GLU A 107 -2.34 11.81 4.40
C GLU A 107 -3.67 11.09 4.48
N PHE A 108 -4.58 11.63 5.29
CA PHE A 108 -5.89 11.05 5.54
C PHE A 108 -6.97 12.06 5.18
N ASP A 109 -8.13 11.56 4.77
CA ASP A 109 -9.28 12.43 4.50
C ASP A 109 -10.00 12.79 5.81
N ASP A 110 -11.09 13.55 5.69
CA ASP A 110 -11.86 14.00 6.87
C ASP A 110 -12.47 12.86 7.66
N SER A 111 -12.63 11.68 7.03
CA SER A 111 -13.16 10.49 7.67
C SER A 111 -12.08 9.61 8.29
N GLY A 112 -10.82 10.02 8.19
CA GLY A 112 -9.70 9.23 8.70
C GLY A 112 -9.25 8.11 7.79
N VAL A 113 -9.67 8.13 6.52
CA VAL A 113 -9.29 7.13 5.52
C VAL A 113 -8.03 7.59 4.80
N LEU A 114 -7.05 6.68 4.67
CA LEU A 114 -5.80 6.98 3.99
C LEU A 114 -6.05 7.38 2.54
N LYS A 115 -5.44 8.50 2.13
CA LYS A 115 -5.47 8.94 0.73
C LYS A 115 -4.40 8.20 -0.05
N PRO A 116 -4.78 7.34 -1.01
CA PRO A 116 -3.79 6.56 -1.78
C PRO A 116 -2.81 7.44 -2.55
N GLU A 117 -3.26 8.60 -3.00
CA GLU A 117 -2.43 9.53 -3.76
C GLU A 117 -1.32 10.17 -2.92
N SER A 118 -1.36 10.04 -1.59
CA SER A 118 -0.28 10.54 -0.73
C SER A 118 0.96 9.65 -0.76
N ALA A 119 0.83 8.40 -1.22
CA ALA A 119 1.95 7.48 -1.33
C ALA A 119 2.88 7.87 -2.49
N ASP A 120 4.15 7.54 -2.35
CA ASP A 120 5.14 7.79 -3.40
C ASP A 120 5.08 6.75 -4.50
N TYR A 121 4.80 5.50 -4.15
CA TYR A 121 4.77 4.38 -5.09
C TYR A 121 3.63 3.43 -4.75
N HIS A 122 3.28 2.61 -5.73
CA HIS A 122 2.45 1.42 -5.50
C HIS A 122 3.12 0.23 -6.18
N ILE A 123 2.89 -0.96 -5.64
CA ILE A 123 3.45 -2.18 -6.19
C ILE A 123 2.63 -2.60 -7.41
N ILE A 124 3.30 -2.77 -8.54
CA ILE A 124 2.64 -3.17 -9.79
C ILE A 124 2.88 -4.62 -10.13
N ALA A 125 3.95 -5.22 -9.60
CA ALA A 125 4.26 -6.61 -9.89
C ALA A 125 5.16 -7.19 -8.81
N ILE A 126 5.08 -8.51 -8.64
CA ILE A 126 5.87 -9.25 -7.68
C ILE A 126 6.56 -10.38 -8.43
N ARG A 127 7.88 -10.47 -8.33
CA ARG A 127 8.69 -11.47 -9.05
C ARG A 127 9.44 -12.32 -8.02
N PRO A 128 8.93 -13.49 -7.64
CA PRO A 128 9.62 -14.36 -6.70
C PRO A 128 10.70 -15.18 -7.38
N SER A 129 11.75 -15.50 -6.63
CA SER A 129 12.74 -16.50 -6.99
C SER A 129 12.84 -17.52 -5.87
N LEU A 130 13.91 -18.32 -5.85
CA LEU A 130 14.03 -19.41 -4.84
C LEU A 130 14.05 -18.86 -3.41
N ASN A 131 14.86 -17.83 -3.16
CA ASN A 131 15.07 -17.30 -1.80
C ASN A 131 14.66 -15.85 -1.64
N GLN A 132 14.43 -15.15 -2.72
CA GLN A 132 14.17 -13.71 -2.72
C GLN A 132 12.91 -13.37 -3.52
N VAL A 133 12.45 -12.14 -3.33
CA VAL A 133 11.32 -11.59 -4.09
C VAL A 133 11.68 -10.16 -4.47
N VAL A 134 11.34 -9.78 -5.69
CA VAL A 134 11.50 -8.41 -6.17
C VAL A 134 10.11 -7.81 -6.33
N TYR A 135 9.90 -6.68 -5.68
CA TYR A 135 8.67 -5.90 -5.80
C TYR A 135 8.94 -4.73 -6.75
N LEU A 136 8.17 -4.64 -7.81
CA LEU A 136 8.30 -3.57 -8.79
C LEU A 136 7.33 -2.45 -8.42
N LEU A 137 7.87 -1.23 -8.33
CA LEU A 137 7.13 -0.07 -7.86
C LEU A 137 6.92 0.92 -9.00
N LYS A 138 5.72 1.46 -9.09
CA LYS A 138 5.37 2.53 -10.02
C LYS A 138 5.13 3.79 -9.22
N GLU A 139 5.72 4.90 -9.68
CA GLU A 139 5.56 6.19 -9.02
C GLU A 139 4.12 6.68 -9.16
N ASN A 140 3.57 7.18 -8.05
CA ASN A 140 2.28 7.83 -8.06
C ASN A 140 2.45 9.28 -8.53
N ILE A 141 1.65 9.68 -9.49
CA ILE A 141 1.64 11.06 -9.97
C ILE A 141 0.83 11.89 -8.97
N LYS A 142 1.47 12.91 -8.44
CA LYS A 142 0.86 13.82 -7.47
C LYS A 142 0.51 15.16 -8.08
#